data_64479be385530b9c8853f202ea403292
#
_entry.id   64479be385530b9c8853f202ea403292
#
_cell.length_a   1.000
_cell.length_b   1.000
_cell.length_c   1.000
_cell.angle_alpha   90.00
_cell.angle_beta   90.00
_cell.angle_gamma   90.00
#
_symmetry.space_group_name_H-M   'P 1'
#
loop_
_entity.id
_entity.type
_entity.pdbx_description
1 polymer ?
#
loop_
_entity_poly.entity_id
_entity_poly.type
_entity_poly.pdbx_seq_one_letter_code
_entity_poly.pdbx_strand_id
1 'polypeptide(L)'
;MAPPFPVTYSTLSAEALAAWLEASYELGAVTACRLLHRGLNDSYLVEAARGRHVLRVYRAGWRTADEIAYEVAALEHLGRKGVAVALPVRQPGGDVVDWLPAPEGSRAAVLFTHAPGRELDGSSEESRRYGRAVASIHAATDDFETGHRRFALDLDHLLTRPLAAIRPFLRHRPADLDAIERLADIVRRGVAALPAGELDRGFCHGDFHGDNAHIEGDTVTMFDFDCCGPGWRAYDIAVFRWRWGEDEAGEARWAAFLEGYRSERPIGEADLAAVPLFVVARAIWLRGLHAANTADWGRSWLNDAYWDRLLKGLREWQAKHLGGEPESVSGAASAALPEGPPAAAREAIVADAPATRRPKL
;
A
#
# COMPACT_ATOMS: atom_id res chain seq x y z
N MET A 1 11.00 16.24 -39.71
CA MET A 1 9.82 16.14 -38.82
C MET A 1 10.22 16.66 -37.44
N ALA A 2 9.38 17.46 -36.77
CA ALA A 2 9.63 17.81 -35.38
C ALA A 2 9.66 16.53 -34.51
N PRO A 3 10.52 16.45 -33.46
CA PRO A 3 10.50 15.31 -32.56
C PRO A 3 9.12 15.18 -31.91
N PRO A 4 8.68 13.96 -31.56
CA PRO A 4 7.42 13.78 -30.84
C PRO A 4 7.45 14.55 -29.51
N PHE A 5 6.27 15.02 -29.07
CA PHE A 5 6.17 15.73 -27.80
C PHE A 5 6.60 14.83 -26.64
N PRO A 6 7.39 15.31 -25.67
CA PRO A 6 7.86 14.48 -24.56
C PRO A 6 6.71 13.93 -23.72
N VAL A 7 6.79 12.67 -23.34
CA VAL A 7 5.83 11.95 -22.51
C VAL A 7 6.41 11.83 -21.11
N THR A 8 5.61 12.11 -20.08
CA THR A 8 6.00 11.94 -18.66
C THR A 8 5.60 10.59 -18.10
N TYR A 9 4.51 10.02 -18.66
CA TYR A 9 3.99 8.73 -18.27
C TYR A 9 3.14 8.13 -19.39
N SER A 10 3.45 6.91 -19.82
CA SER A 10 2.71 6.19 -20.86
C SER A 10 2.05 4.93 -20.32
N THR A 11 0.90 4.55 -20.87
CA THR A 11 0.30 3.23 -20.66
C THR A 11 0.80 2.33 -21.79
N LEU A 12 1.50 1.24 -21.45
CA LEU A 12 2.00 0.30 -22.43
C LEU A 12 0.86 -0.50 -23.07
N SER A 13 0.97 -0.81 -24.38
CA SER A 13 -0.02 -1.62 -25.08
C SER A 13 -0.14 -3.00 -24.45
N ALA A 14 -1.34 -3.36 -24.02
CA ALA A 14 -1.64 -4.69 -23.47
C ALA A 14 -1.37 -5.81 -24.47
N GLU A 15 -1.62 -5.56 -25.79
CA GLU A 15 -1.32 -6.51 -26.86
C GLU A 15 0.20 -6.72 -27.02
N ALA A 16 0.99 -5.64 -27.01
CA ALA A 16 2.45 -5.74 -27.07
C ALA A 16 3.02 -6.44 -25.82
N LEU A 17 2.45 -6.17 -24.63
CA LEU A 17 2.83 -6.85 -23.39
C LEU A 17 2.47 -8.35 -23.44
N ALA A 18 1.31 -8.73 -24.00
CA ALA A 18 0.95 -10.13 -24.17
C ALA A 18 1.96 -10.87 -25.06
N ALA A 19 2.30 -10.30 -26.23
CA ALA A 19 3.29 -10.89 -27.13
C ALA A 19 4.68 -11.00 -26.49
N TRP A 20 5.09 -9.98 -25.74
CA TRP A 20 6.35 -10.01 -24.99
C TRP A 20 6.34 -11.09 -23.90
N LEU A 21 5.23 -11.25 -23.16
CA LEU A 21 5.09 -12.28 -22.12
C LEU A 21 5.18 -13.70 -22.69
N GLU A 22 4.54 -13.95 -23.85
CA GLU A 22 4.65 -15.25 -24.54
C GLU A 22 6.08 -15.58 -24.99
N ALA A 23 6.82 -14.57 -25.40
CA ALA A 23 8.21 -14.74 -25.84
C ALA A 23 9.20 -14.89 -24.66
N SER A 24 8.90 -14.26 -23.51
CA SER A 24 9.84 -14.16 -22.38
C SER A 24 9.61 -15.18 -21.28
N TYR A 25 8.39 -15.72 -21.15
CA TYR A 25 8.01 -16.60 -20.05
C TYR A 25 7.40 -17.92 -20.56
N GLU A 26 7.52 -18.97 -19.77
CA GLU A 26 6.90 -20.27 -20.07
C GLU A 26 5.42 -20.31 -19.59
N LEU A 27 4.57 -19.39 -20.05
CA LEU A 27 3.16 -19.30 -19.66
C LEU A 27 2.23 -20.10 -20.59
N GLY A 28 2.72 -20.54 -21.74
CA GLY A 28 1.90 -20.96 -22.85
C GLY A 28 1.19 -19.77 -23.49
N ALA A 29 0.17 -20.00 -24.30
CA ALA A 29 -0.55 -18.92 -24.97
C ALA A 29 -1.16 -17.93 -23.96
N VAL A 30 -0.92 -16.63 -24.14
CA VAL A 30 -1.55 -15.54 -23.39
C VAL A 30 -2.88 -15.20 -24.07
N THR A 31 -3.98 -15.58 -23.44
CA THR A 31 -5.32 -15.39 -23.97
C THR A 31 -5.91 -14.01 -23.69
N ALA A 32 -5.42 -13.34 -22.63
CA ALA A 32 -5.77 -11.95 -22.31
C ALA A 32 -4.66 -11.26 -21.52
N CYS A 33 -4.43 -9.98 -21.84
CA CYS A 33 -3.66 -9.05 -21.03
C CYS A 33 -4.49 -7.77 -20.93
N ARG A 34 -4.82 -7.32 -19.72
CA ARG A 34 -5.70 -6.17 -19.51
C ARG A 34 -5.17 -5.31 -18.39
N LEU A 35 -5.13 -3.99 -18.59
CA LEU A 35 -4.82 -3.06 -17.51
C LEU A 35 -5.86 -3.25 -16.40
N LEU A 36 -5.40 -3.68 -15.23
CA LEU A 36 -6.21 -3.90 -14.04
C LEU A 36 -6.30 -2.63 -13.20
N HIS A 37 -5.15 -2.00 -12.99
CA HIS A 37 -5.06 -0.81 -12.16
C HIS A 37 -3.90 0.08 -12.62
N ARG A 38 -4.13 1.40 -12.56
CA ARG A 38 -3.12 2.44 -12.73
C ARG A 38 -3.00 3.24 -11.44
N GLY A 39 -1.89 3.06 -10.75
CA GLY A 39 -1.58 3.76 -9.50
C GLY A 39 -0.19 4.37 -9.54
N LEU A 40 0.64 4.03 -8.57
CA LEU A 40 2.08 4.31 -8.59
C LEU A 40 2.78 3.49 -9.68
N ASN A 41 2.26 2.31 -9.96
CA ASN A 41 2.68 1.41 -11.03
C ASN A 41 1.46 1.02 -11.87
N ASP A 42 1.67 0.52 -13.08
CA ASP A 42 0.62 -0.10 -13.88
C ASP A 42 0.58 -1.61 -13.57
N SER A 43 -0.57 -2.13 -13.20
CA SER A 43 -0.80 -3.56 -13.00
C SER A 43 -1.71 -4.10 -14.09
N TYR A 44 -1.29 -5.18 -14.76
CA TYR A 44 -2.06 -5.85 -15.79
C TYR A 44 -2.44 -7.25 -15.34
N LEU A 45 -3.71 -7.62 -15.48
CA LEU A 45 -4.14 -9.01 -15.36
C LEU A 45 -3.76 -9.76 -16.63
N VAL A 46 -3.05 -10.87 -16.45
CA VAL A 46 -2.60 -11.74 -17.51
C VAL A 46 -3.28 -13.10 -17.35
N GLU A 47 -4.04 -13.51 -18.36
CA GLU A 47 -4.63 -14.85 -18.45
C GLU A 47 -3.85 -15.65 -19.48
N ALA A 48 -3.27 -16.76 -19.07
CA ALA A 48 -2.45 -17.62 -19.90
C ALA A 48 -2.82 -19.11 -19.72
N ALA A 49 -2.35 -19.96 -20.60
CA ALA A 49 -2.65 -21.40 -20.54
C ALA A 49 -2.21 -22.04 -19.21
N ARG A 50 -1.17 -21.53 -18.55
CA ARG A 50 -0.69 -22.01 -17.26
C ARG A 50 -1.26 -21.24 -16.05
N GLY A 51 -2.32 -20.47 -16.24
CA GLY A 51 -3.02 -19.80 -15.15
C GLY A 51 -3.03 -18.27 -15.25
N ARG A 52 -3.48 -17.64 -14.17
CA ARG A 52 -3.55 -16.18 -14.05
C ARG A 52 -2.29 -15.63 -13.39
N HIS A 53 -1.90 -14.45 -13.84
CA HIS A 53 -0.74 -13.70 -13.31
C HIS A 53 -1.07 -12.22 -13.26
N VAL A 54 -0.26 -11.46 -12.51
CA VAL A 54 -0.29 -10.00 -12.49
C VAL A 54 1.07 -9.49 -12.96
N LEU A 55 1.09 -8.77 -14.06
CA LEU A 55 2.28 -8.05 -14.52
C LEU A 55 2.26 -6.65 -13.91
N ARG A 56 3.27 -6.31 -13.11
CA ARG A 56 3.52 -4.94 -12.69
C ARG A 56 4.56 -4.31 -13.58
N VAL A 57 4.21 -3.17 -14.18
CA VAL A 57 5.13 -2.30 -14.90
C VAL A 57 5.37 -1.07 -14.03
N TYR A 58 6.57 -0.97 -13.47
CA TYR A 58 6.93 0.12 -12.57
C TYR A 58 6.96 1.44 -13.34
N ARG A 59 6.57 2.53 -12.68
CA ARG A 59 6.71 3.87 -13.23
C ARG A 59 8.19 4.22 -13.35
N ALA A 60 8.56 4.88 -14.46
CA ALA A 60 9.93 5.31 -14.69
C ALA A 60 10.43 6.20 -13.52
N GLY A 61 11.58 5.85 -12.96
CA GLY A 61 12.21 6.60 -11.86
C GLY A 61 11.50 6.45 -10.49
N TRP A 62 10.44 5.65 -10.36
CA TRP A 62 9.77 5.43 -9.07
C TRP A 62 10.58 4.58 -8.11
N ARG A 63 11.14 3.48 -8.62
CA ARG A 63 12.01 2.57 -7.86
C ARG A 63 13.33 2.38 -8.58
N THR A 64 14.39 2.26 -7.83
CA THR A 64 15.68 1.83 -8.34
C THR A 64 15.71 0.33 -8.58
N ALA A 65 16.63 -0.16 -9.40
CA ALA A 65 16.83 -1.59 -9.61
C ALA A 65 17.09 -2.35 -8.30
N ASP A 66 17.86 -1.74 -7.38
CA ASP A 66 18.19 -2.33 -6.09
C ASP A 66 16.97 -2.42 -5.16
N GLU A 67 16.09 -1.41 -5.18
CA GLU A 67 14.83 -1.42 -4.45
C GLU A 67 13.87 -2.50 -4.95
N ILE A 68 13.79 -2.72 -6.27
CA ILE A 68 12.98 -3.79 -6.85
C ILE A 68 13.57 -5.16 -6.50
N ALA A 69 14.89 -5.30 -6.56
CA ALA A 69 15.57 -6.54 -6.19
C ALA A 69 15.38 -6.88 -4.71
N TYR A 70 15.30 -5.87 -3.81
CA TYR A 70 14.95 -6.06 -2.40
C TYR A 70 13.53 -6.66 -2.26
N GLU A 71 12.53 -6.09 -2.93
CA GLU A 71 11.15 -6.59 -2.92
C GLU A 71 11.08 -8.05 -3.42
N VAL A 72 11.74 -8.34 -4.55
CA VAL A 72 11.81 -9.69 -5.12
C VAL A 72 12.46 -10.67 -4.14
N ALA A 73 13.59 -10.29 -3.53
CA ALA A 73 14.29 -11.13 -2.56
C ALA A 73 13.42 -11.44 -1.32
N ALA A 74 12.66 -10.45 -0.83
CA ALA A 74 11.75 -10.62 0.28
C ALA A 74 10.60 -11.58 -0.06
N LEU A 75 9.98 -11.43 -1.24
CA LEU A 75 8.91 -12.32 -1.69
C LEU A 75 9.40 -13.75 -1.90
N GLU A 76 10.59 -13.95 -2.47
CA GLU A 76 11.18 -15.26 -2.61
C GLU A 76 11.54 -15.89 -1.26
N HIS A 77 12.00 -15.09 -0.29
CA HIS A 77 12.24 -15.54 1.07
C HIS A 77 10.93 -16.02 1.73
N LEU A 78 9.86 -15.22 1.65
CA LEU A 78 8.53 -15.58 2.15
C LEU A 78 8.00 -16.85 1.47
N GLY A 79 8.17 -16.98 0.15
CA GLY A 79 7.79 -18.19 -0.58
C GLY A 79 8.54 -19.44 -0.10
N ARG A 80 9.85 -19.35 0.14
CA ARG A 80 10.64 -20.46 0.71
C ARG A 80 10.20 -20.86 2.12
N LYS A 81 9.67 -19.91 2.90
CA LYS A 81 9.09 -20.15 4.23
C LYS A 81 7.64 -20.66 4.18
N GLY A 82 7.05 -20.79 2.98
CA GLY A 82 5.68 -21.27 2.80
C GLY A 82 4.59 -20.25 3.15
N VAL A 83 4.94 -18.96 3.22
CA VAL A 83 3.97 -17.87 3.48
C VAL A 83 3.18 -17.57 2.20
N ALA A 84 1.87 -17.42 2.31
CA ALA A 84 0.99 -17.15 1.18
C ALA A 84 1.12 -15.68 0.71
N VAL A 85 1.93 -15.47 -0.33
CA VAL A 85 2.14 -14.18 -1.00
C VAL A 85 2.13 -14.37 -2.51
N ALA A 86 1.82 -13.30 -3.26
CA ALA A 86 1.99 -13.29 -4.71
C ALA A 86 3.49 -13.35 -5.03
N LEU A 87 3.94 -14.47 -5.59
CA LEU A 87 5.35 -14.73 -5.84
C LEU A 87 5.79 -14.18 -7.21
N PRO A 88 7.01 -13.65 -7.31
CA PRO A 88 7.57 -13.29 -8.61
C PRO A 88 7.81 -14.55 -9.46
N VAL A 89 7.52 -14.45 -10.75
CA VAL A 89 7.68 -15.52 -11.74
C VAL A 89 8.99 -15.30 -12.48
N ARG A 90 9.83 -16.34 -12.54
CA ARG A 90 11.11 -16.27 -13.25
C ARG A 90 10.94 -16.57 -14.74
N GLN A 91 11.73 -15.90 -15.56
CA GLN A 91 11.96 -16.27 -16.95
C GLN A 91 12.79 -17.56 -17.04
N PRO A 92 12.79 -18.27 -18.17
CA PRO A 92 13.62 -19.47 -18.37
C PRO A 92 15.12 -19.24 -18.13
N GLY A 93 15.61 -18.01 -18.37
CA GLY A 93 16.98 -17.59 -18.09
C GLY A 93 17.31 -17.36 -16.62
N GLY A 94 16.29 -17.37 -15.74
CA GLY A 94 16.42 -17.14 -14.32
C GLY A 94 16.15 -15.69 -13.90
N ASP A 95 16.03 -14.76 -14.83
CA ASP A 95 15.72 -13.36 -14.55
C ASP A 95 14.27 -13.20 -14.02
N VAL A 96 14.09 -12.24 -13.13
CA VAL A 96 12.77 -11.89 -12.53
C VAL A 96 12.34 -10.49 -12.96
N VAL A 97 13.29 -9.58 -13.10
CA VAL A 97 13.05 -8.19 -13.47
C VAL A 97 13.49 -7.97 -14.91
N ASP A 98 12.58 -7.49 -15.73
CA ASP A 98 12.90 -7.04 -17.09
C ASP A 98 12.78 -5.52 -17.21
N TRP A 99 13.34 -4.95 -18.26
CA TRP A 99 13.35 -3.51 -18.50
C TRP A 99 12.75 -3.20 -19.88
N LEU A 100 11.52 -2.71 -19.88
CA LEU A 100 10.77 -2.40 -21.08
C LEU A 100 11.08 -0.97 -21.54
N PRO A 101 11.46 -0.76 -22.80
CA PRO A 101 11.62 0.59 -23.34
C PRO A 101 10.26 1.28 -23.46
N ALA A 102 10.12 2.46 -22.83
CA ALA A 102 8.94 3.30 -22.92
C ALA A 102 9.34 4.71 -23.40
N PRO A 103 8.40 5.52 -23.92
CA PRO A 103 8.72 6.87 -24.40
C PRO A 103 9.37 7.77 -23.36
N GLU A 104 9.00 7.62 -22.08
CA GLU A 104 9.55 8.38 -20.94
C GLU A 104 10.83 7.77 -20.35
N GLY A 105 11.29 6.65 -20.83
CA GLY A 105 12.47 5.95 -20.34
C GLY A 105 12.22 4.46 -20.06
N SER A 106 13.27 3.76 -19.63
CA SER A 106 13.14 2.33 -19.33
C SER A 106 12.31 2.09 -18.08
N ARG A 107 11.36 1.17 -18.15
CA ARG A 107 10.45 0.80 -17.05
C ARG A 107 10.69 -0.65 -16.65
N ALA A 108 10.92 -0.88 -15.37
CA ALA A 108 11.01 -2.24 -14.85
C ALA A 108 9.66 -2.95 -14.97
N ALA A 109 9.70 -4.25 -15.22
CA ALA A 109 8.53 -5.13 -15.27
C ALA A 109 8.81 -6.40 -14.47
N VAL A 110 7.85 -6.79 -13.63
CA VAL A 110 7.89 -8.04 -12.86
C VAL A 110 6.54 -8.74 -13.00
N LEU A 111 6.59 -10.01 -13.35
CA LEU A 111 5.41 -10.86 -13.38
C LEU A 111 5.25 -11.57 -12.05
N PHE A 112 4.05 -11.50 -11.47
CA PHE A 112 3.70 -12.17 -10.22
C PHE A 112 2.63 -13.25 -10.43
N THR A 113 2.60 -14.24 -9.57
CA THR A 113 1.45 -15.15 -9.48
C THR A 113 0.22 -14.35 -9.06
N HIS A 114 -0.94 -14.72 -9.61
CA HIS A 114 -2.22 -14.13 -9.17
C HIS A 114 -2.61 -14.67 -7.81
N ALA A 115 -2.96 -13.80 -6.86
CA ALA A 115 -3.50 -14.20 -5.57
C ALA A 115 -4.91 -14.81 -5.77
N PRO A 116 -5.13 -16.07 -5.39
CA PRO A 116 -6.43 -16.72 -5.60
C PRO A 116 -7.50 -16.18 -4.66
N GLY A 117 -8.77 -16.47 -4.98
CA GLY A 117 -9.91 -16.11 -4.16
C GLY A 117 -10.49 -14.73 -4.49
N ARG A 118 -11.01 -14.05 -3.47
CA ARG A 118 -11.69 -12.75 -3.56
C ARG A 118 -11.10 -11.74 -2.57
N GLU A 119 -11.45 -10.49 -2.74
CA GLU A 119 -11.20 -9.44 -1.75
C GLU A 119 -11.83 -9.79 -0.40
N LEU A 120 -11.27 -9.28 0.69
CA LEU A 120 -11.81 -9.43 2.03
C LEU A 120 -13.13 -8.65 2.16
N ASP A 121 -14.12 -9.25 2.83
CA ASP A 121 -15.42 -8.62 3.09
C ASP A 121 -15.41 -7.68 4.32
N GLY A 122 -14.30 -7.65 5.05
CA GLY A 122 -14.13 -6.83 6.24
C GLY A 122 -14.89 -7.35 7.46
N SER A 123 -15.29 -8.62 7.49
CA SER A 123 -15.84 -9.25 8.69
C SER A 123 -14.75 -9.42 9.78
N SER A 124 -15.17 -9.59 11.04
CA SER A 124 -14.24 -9.87 12.14
C SER A 124 -13.51 -11.19 11.93
N GLU A 125 -14.15 -12.20 11.32
CA GLU A 125 -13.52 -13.48 11.04
C GLU A 125 -12.39 -13.34 10.00
N GLU A 126 -12.63 -12.61 8.92
CA GLU A 126 -11.58 -12.33 7.92
C GLU A 126 -10.50 -11.40 8.47
N SER A 127 -10.86 -10.46 9.34
CA SER A 127 -9.87 -9.62 10.04
C SER A 127 -8.95 -10.44 10.95
N ARG A 128 -9.46 -11.49 11.60
CA ARG A 128 -8.65 -12.44 12.37
C ARG A 128 -7.68 -13.20 11.47
N ARG A 129 -8.14 -13.74 10.34
CA ARG A 129 -7.30 -14.45 9.36
C ARG A 129 -6.24 -13.52 8.77
N TYR A 130 -6.62 -12.29 8.49
CA TYR A 130 -5.70 -11.27 8.01
C TYR A 130 -4.61 -10.95 9.04
N GLY A 131 -4.97 -10.75 10.32
CA GLY A 131 -4.01 -10.55 11.42
C GLY A 131 -3.01 -11.70 11.54
N ARG A 132 -3.48 -12.95 11.40
CA ARG A 132 -2.62 -14.14 11.36
C ARG A 132 -1.64 -14.09 10.19
N ALA A 133 -2.10 -13.74 8.99
CA ALA A 133 -1.25 -13.66 7.80
C ALA A 133 -0.18 -12.56 7.93
N VAL A 134 -0.52 -11.38 8.48
CA VAL A 134 0.45 -10.31 8.78
C VAL A 134 1.51 -10.80 9.77
N ALA A 135 1.09 -11.47 10.86
CA ALA A 135 2.01 -12.01 11.84
C ALA A 135 2.94 -13.10 11.26
N SER A 136 2.41 -13.95 10.37
CA SER A 136 3.21 -14.97 9.67
C SER A 136 4.28 -14.35 8.78
N ILE A 137 3.97 -13.25 8.08
CA ILE A 137 4.97 -12.49 7.29
C ILE A 137 6.05 -11.92 8.21
N HIS A 138 5.66 -11.28 9.31
CA HIS A 138 6.62 -10.71 10.26
C HIS A 138 7.51 -11.78 10.89
N ALA A 139 6.95 -12.93 11.28
CA ALA A 139 7.71 -14.03 11.84
C ALA A 139 8.65 -14.68 10.82
N ALA A 140 8.17 -14.90 9.59
CA ALA A 140 8.98 -15.48 8.53
C ALA A 140 10.15 -14.58 8.09
N THR A 141 10.05 -13.28 8.32
CA THR A 141 11.08 -12.30 7.94
C THR A 141 12.01 -11.88 9.08
N ASP A 142 11.98 -12.57 10.23
CA ASP A 142 12.91 -12.31 11.35
C ASP A 142 14.37 -12.57 10.96
N ASP A 143 14.61 -13.53 10.08
CA ASP A 143 15.92 -13.92 9.53
C ASP A 143 16.11 -13.45 8.07
N PHE A 144 15.29 -12.50 7.59
CA PHE A 144 15.45 -12.00 6.23
C PHE A 144 16.66 -11.08 6.13
N GLU A 145 17.62 -11.50 5.33
CA GLU A 145 18.80 -10.72 4.99
C GLU A 145 18.98 -10.68 3.47
N THR A 146 19.42 -9.56 2.95
CA THR A 146 19.70 -9.37 1.54
C THR A 146 20.80 -8.34 1.34
N GLY A 147 21.59 -8.48 0.26
CA GLY A 147 22.57 -7.47 -0.15
C GLY A 147 21.96 -6.23 -0.82
N HIS A 148 20.66 -6.28 -1.13
CA HIS A 148 19.95 -5.18 -1.80
C HIS A 148 19.51 -4.11 -0.81
N ARG A 149 19.49 -2.85 -1.28
CA ARG A 149 19.11 -1.69 -0.46
C ARG A 149 17.65 -1.31 -0.72
N ARG A 150 16.98 -0.88 0.36
CA ARG A 150 15.64 -0.33 0.33
C ARG A 150 15.58 0.86 1.28
N PHE A 151 14.69 1.81 1.01
CA PHE A 151 14.38 2.86 1.97
C PHE A 151 13.86 2.26 3.28
N ALA A 152 14.18 2.91 4.39
CA ALA A 152 13.60 2.54 5.68
C ALA A 152 12.24 3.23 5.85
N LEU A 153 11.29 2.52 6.48
CA LEU A 153 10.02 3.07 6.94
C LEU A 153 10.25 3.75 8.30
N ASP A 154 11.09 4.77 8.29
CA ASP A 154 11.43 5.60 9.44
C ASP A 154 10.63 6.92 9.47
N LEU A 155 10.85 7.76 10.49
CA LEU A 155 10.11 9.02 10.62
C LEU A 155 10.50 10.06 9.54
N ASP A 156 11.65 9.91 8.86
CA ASP A 156 11.96 10.73 7.70
C ASP A 156 11.04 10.35 6.52
N HIS A 157 10.94 9.05 6.24
CA HIS A 157 10.07 8.53 5.19
C HIS A 157 8.59 8.77 5.49
N LEU A 158 8.17 8.56 6.75
CA LEU A 158 6.76 8.61 7.13
C LEU A 158 6.23 10.02 7.43
N LEU A 159 7.09 10.97 7.78
CA LEU A 159 6.68 12.33 8.20
C LEU A 159 7.41 13.44 7.46
N THR A 160 8.75 13.44 7.45
CA THR A 160 9.52 14.61 6.98
C THR A 160 9.33 14.84 5.49
N ARG A 161 9.52 13.82 4.67
CA ARG A 161 9.32 13.90 3.22
C ARG A 161 7.86 14.16 2.84
N PRO A 162 6.85 13.47 3.44
CA PRO A 162 5.45 13.77 3.21
C PRO A 162 5.07 15.22 3.54
N LEU A 163 5.50 15.75 4.68
CA LEU A 163 5.24 17.15 5.04
C LEU A 163 5.83 18.13 4.03
N ALA A 164 7.04 17.88 3.54
CA ALA A 164 7.65 18.71 2.51
C ALA A 164 6.80 18.74 1.23
N ALA A 165 6.19 17.60 0.85
CA ALA A 165 5.29 17.52 -0.31
C ALA A 165 3.93 18.21 -0.06
N ILE A 166 3.40 18.16 1.18
CA ILE A 166 2.11 18.77 1.56
C ILE A 166 2.19 20.31 1.62
N ARG A 167 3.28 20.87 2.15
CA ARG A 167 3.45 22.32 2.39
C ARG A 167 3.03 23.22 1.23
N PRO A 168 3.38 22.97 -0.04
CA PRO A 168 2.97 23.79 -1.15
C PRO A 168 1.45 23.91 -1.33
N PHE A 169 0.71 22.87 -0.93
CA PHE A 169 -0.75 22.79 -1.08
C PHE A 169 -1.51 23.50 0.04
N LEU A 170 -0.87 23.74 1.19
CA LEU A 170 -1.46 24.41 2.36
C LEU A 170 -0.92 25.81 2.63
N ARG A 171 -0.20 26.43 1.69
CA ARG A 171 0.31 27.82 1.85
C ARG A 171 -0.78 28.83 2.15
N HIS A 172 -1.97 28.65 1.61
CA HIS A 172 -3.13 29.50 1.83
C HIS A 172 -3.90 29.16 3.12
N ARG A 173 -3.50 28.11 3.83
CA ARG A 173 -4.09 27.57 5.06
C ARG A 173 -3.01 27.34 6.13
N PRO A 174 -2.29 28.37 6.58
CA PRO A 174 -1.14 28.20 7.48
C PRO A 174 -1.50 27.55 8.81
N ALA A 175 -2.65 27.86 9.40
CA ALA A 175 -3.10 27.24 10.64
C ALA A 175 -3.30 25.73 10.53
N ASP A 176 -3.74 25.25 9.36
CA ASP A 176 -3.94 23.82 9.11
C ASP A 176 -2.59 23.10 8.89
N LEU A 177 -1.67 23.77 8.19
CA LEU A 177 -0.31 23.24 8.07
C LEU A 177 0.37 23.11 9.43
N ASP A 178 0.26 24.15 10.27
CA ASP A 178 0.79 24.16 11.65
C ASP A 178 0.16 23.02 12.49
N ALA A 179 -1.14 22.75 12.31
CA ALA A 179 -1.80 21.65 13.01
C ALA A 179 -1.25 20.28 12.60
N ILE A 180 -1.01 20.05 11.30
CA ILE A 180 -0.42 18.80 10.80
C ILE A 180 1.03 18.66 11.28
N GLU A 181 1.82 19.74 11.26
CA GLU A 181 3.20 19.75 11.75
C GLU A 181 3.28 19.47 13.26
N ARG A 182 2.39 20.08 14.08
CA ARG A 182 2.28 19.76 15.51
C ARG A 182 1.98 18.29 15.76
N LEU A 183 1.08 17.68 14.97
CA LEU A 183 0.78 16.25 15.06
C LEU A 183 1.99 15.40 14.71
N ALA A 184 2.72 15.75 13.67
CA ALA A 184 3.96 15.05 13.31
C ALA A 184 5.00 15.14 14.45
N ASP A 185 5.08 16.29 15.15
CA ASP A 185 5.96 16.44 16.32
C ASP A 185 5.50 15.63 17.53
N ILE A 186 4.18 15.48 17.73
CA ILE A 186 3.65 14.55 18.74
C ILE A 186 4.08 13.13 18.43
N VAL A 187 3.97 12.70 17.16
CA VAL A 187 4.45 11.36 16.75
C VAL A 187 5.94 11.21 17.01
N ARG A 188 6.78 12.17 16.61
CA ARG A 188 8.23 12.10 16.83
C ARG A 188 8.58 11.98 18.31
N ARG A 189 7.98 12.84 19.15
CA ARG A 189 8.22 12.79 20.60
C ARG A 189 7.65 11.51 21.23
N GLY A 190 6.46 11.07 20.81
CA GLY A 190 5.86 9.85 21.30
C GLY A 190 6.71 8.62 21.00
N VAL A 191 7.15 8.46 19.76
CA VAL A 191 8.06 7.34 19.38
C VAL A 191 9.39 7.42 20.12
N ALA A 192 9.97 8.63 20.29
CA ALA A 192 11.21 8.80 21.02
C ALA A 192 11.09 8.55 22.54
N ALA A 193 9.89 8.69 23.11
CA ALA A 193 9.62 8.43 24.52
C ALA A 193 9.39 6.95 24.83
N LEU A 194 9.15 6.11 23.82
CA LEU A 194 9.02 4.67 24.01
C LEU A 194 10.38 4.06 24.38
N PRO A 195 10.41 3.01 25.22
CA PRO A 195 11.66 2.41 25.65
C PRO A 195 12.53 1.99 24.45
N ALA A 196 13.76 2.45 24.43
CA ALA A 196 14.69 2.13 23.38
C ALA A 196 14.95 0.62 23.31
N GLY A 197 14.75 0.02 22.14
CA GLY A 197 14.95 -1.41 21.92
C GLY A 197 13.74 -2.31 22.22
N GLU A 198 12.61 -1.76 22.71
CA GLU A 198 11.39 -2.52 22.93
C GLU A 198 10.45 -2.52 21.72
N LEU A 199 10.61 -1.60 20.78
CA LEU A 199 9.86 -1.61 19.53
C LEU A 199 10.40 -2.69 18.58
N ASP A 200 9.52 -3.57 18.15
CA ASP A 200 9.84 -4.62 17.18
C ASP A 200 10.16 -4.01 15.81
N ARG A 201 11.37 -4.28 15.33
CA ARG A 201 11.89 -3.77 14.05
C ARG A 201 12.25 -4.93 13.14
N GLY A 202 11.93 -4.78 11.87
CA GLY A 202 12.25 -5.78 10.87
C GLY A 202 11.69 -5.41 9.52
N PHE A 203 11.47 -6.40 8.68
CA PHE A 203 10.77 -6.21 7.43
C PHE A 203 9.32 -5.80 7.69
N CYS A 204 8.85 -4.78 6.96
CA CYS A 204 7.48 -4.33 6.92
C CYS A 204 6.99 -4.31 5.47
N HIS A 205 5.73 -4.60 5.26
CA HIS A 205 5.05 -4.44 3.97
C HIS A 205 4.85 -2.96 3.63
N GLY A 206 4.55 -2.15 4.64
CA GLY A 206 4.34 -0.71 4.52
C GLY A 206 2.95 -0.29 4.05
N ASP A 207 2.11 -1.23 3.59
CA ASP A 207 0.78 -0.95 3.05
C ASP A 207 -0.26 -2.06 3.36
N PHE A 208 -0.27 -2.59 4.58
CA PHE A 208 -1.17 -3.64 5.04
C PHE A 208 -2.61 -3.16 5.26
N HIS A 209 -3.22 -2.55 4.24
CA HIS A 209 -4.68 -2.39 4.20
C HIS A 209 -5.34 -3.60 3.51
N GLY A 210 -6.59 -3.92 3.87
CA GLY A 210 -7.24 -5.16 3.45
C GLY A 210 -7.36 -5.38 1.93
N ASP A 211 -7.25 -4.30 1.13
CA ASP A 211 -7.36 -4.37 -0.33
C ASP A 211 -6.09 -4.96 -1.01
N ASN A 212 -4.98 -5.14 -0.26
CA ASN A 212 -3.75 -5.78 -0.72
C ASN A 212 -3.70 -7.27 -0.36
N ALA A 213 -4.85 -7.91 -0.27
CA ALA A 213 -4.97 -9.34 0.00
C ALA A 213 -6.21 -9.94 -0.66
N HIS A 214 -6.11 -11.20 -1.05
CA HIS A 214 -7.26 -12.04 -1.39
C HIS A 214 -7.39 -13.18 -0.39
N ILE A 215 -8.62 -13.67 -0.21
CA ILE A 215 -8.93 -14.81 0.64
C ILE A 215 -9.56 -15.94 -0.17
N GLU A 216 -9.02 -17.15 -0.02
CA GLU A 216 -9.57 -18.38 -0.55
C GLU A 216 -9.63 -19.44 0.57
N GLY A 217 -10.84 -19.83 0.97
CA GLY A 217 -11.02 -20.66 2.16
C GLY A 217 -10.47 -19.97 3.42
N ASP A 218 -9.50 -20.58 4.07
CA ASP A 218 -8.84 -20.04 5.26
C ASP A 218 -7.51 -19.30 4.94
N THR A 219 -7.08 -19.33 3.69
CA THR A 219 -5.80 -18.76 3.28
C THR A 219 -5.98 -17.32 2.82
N VAL A 220 -5.22 -16.40 3.43
CA VAL A 220 -5.08 -15.02 2.99
C VAL A 220 -3.76 -14.88 2.25
N THR A 221 -3.83 -14.56 0.96
CA THR A 221 -2.65 -14.33 0.10
C THR A 221 -2.41 -12.85 -0.03
N MET A 222 -1.25 -12.38 0.47
CA MET A 222 -0.86 -10.96 0.41
C MET A 222 -0.16 -10.63 -0.91
N PHE A 223 -0.33 -9.39 -1.38
CA PHE A 223 0.30 -8.87 -2.59
C PHE A 223 0.58 -7.36 -2.45
N ASP A 224 1.21 -6.77 -3.49
CA ASP A 224 1.58 -5.35 -3.57
C ASP A 224 2.59 -4.90 -2.51
N PHE A 225 3.78 -5.53 -2.55
CA PHE A 225 4.90 -5.23 -1.67
C PHE A 225 5.72 -4.01 -2.11
N ASP A 226 5.21 -3.16 -3.03
CA ASP A 226 5.95 -1.99 -3.53
C ASP A 226 6.31 -0.95 -2.45
N CYS A 227 5.62 -0.95 -1.33
CA CYS A 227 5.93 -0.08 -0.18
C CYS A 227 6.80 -0.76 0.89
N CYS A 228 7.24 -2.01 0.69
CA CYS A 228 7.99 -2.75 1.70
C CYS A 228 9.36 -2.15 1.99
N GLY A 229 9.87 -2.41 3.18
CA GLY A 229 11.18 -1.99 3.63
C GLY A 229 11.42 -2.27 5.10
N PRO A 230 12.64 -2.06 5.62
CA PRO A 230 12.91 -2.18 7.05
C PRO A 230 12.20 -1.05 7.82
N GLY A 231 11.54 -1.40 8.93
CA GLY A 231 10.77 -0.43 9.71
C GLY A 231 10.35 -0.94 11.08
N TRP A 232 9.38 -0.27 11.70
CA TRP A 232 8.70 -0.74 12.91
C TRP A 232 7.48 -1.57 12.52
N ARG A 233 7.39 -2.80 12.99
CA ARG A 233 6.24 -3.67 12.69
C ARG A 233 4.92 -3.12 13.24
N ALA A 234 4.99 -2.31 14.29
CA ALA A 234 3.86 -1.53 14.78
C ALA A 234 3.28 -0.57 13.72
N TYR A 235 4.08 -0.10 12.73
CA TYR A 235 3.56 0.70 11.61
C TYR A 235 2.66 -0.14 10.70
N ASP A 236 3.05 -1.35 10.36
CA ASP A 236 2.20 -2.25 9.56
C ASP A 236 0.87 -2.57 10.26
N ILE A 237 0.92 -2.81 11.58
CA ILE A 237 -0.27 -3.00 12.42
C ILE A 237 -1.14 -1.75 12.42
N ALA A 238 -0.52 -0.56 12.47
CA ALA A 238 -1.23 0.72 12.42
C ALA A 238 -1.91 0.99 11.07
N VAL A 239 -1.37 0.50 9.95
CA VAL A 239 -2.00 0.61 8.63
C VAL A 239 -3.35 -0.11 8.60
N PHE A 240 -3.45 -1.32 9.19
CA PHE A 240 -4.72 -2.01 9.35
C PHE A 240 -5.69 -1.20 10.22
N ARG A 241 -5.25 -0.71 11.40
CA ARG A 241 -6.07 0.09 12.30
C ARG A 241 -6.59 1.35 11.64
N TRP A 242 -5.74 2.05 10.89
CA TRP A 242 -6.08 3.25 10.15
C TRP A 242 -7.19 3.02 9.10
N ARG A 243 -7.18 1.84 8.44
CA ARG A 243 -8.10 1.53 7.33
C ARG A 243 -9.55 1.35 7.76
N TRP A 244 -9.79 0.73 8.90
CA TRP A 244 -11.10 0.22 9.27
C TRP A 244 -11.90 1.12 10.21
N GLY A 245 -11.37 2.29 10.59
CA GLY A 245 -12.08 3.27 11.43
C GLY A 245 -12.29 2.83 12.88
N GLU A 246 -13.17 3.54 13.57
CA GLU A 246 -13.36 3.42 15.01
C GLU A 246 -14.84 3.33 15.45
N ASP A 247 -15.73 3.03 14.51
CA ASP A 247 -17.10 2.64 14.82
C ASP A 247 -17.12 1.24 15.48
N GLU A 248 -18.28 0.79 15.94
CA GLU A 248 -18.44 -0.51 16.60
C GLU A 248 -17.89 -1.65 15.73
N ALA A 249 -18.14 -1.61 14.42
CA ALA A 249 -17.64 -2.62 13.49
C ALA A 249 -16.11 -2.54 13.35
N GLY A 250 -15.53 -1.33 13.31
CA GLY A 250 -14.08 -1.10 13.26
C GLY A 250 -13.37 -1.61 14.51
N GLU A 251 -13.95 -1.38 15.71
CA GLU A 251 -13.42 -1.93 16.95
C GLU A 251 -13.47 -3.47 16.99
N ALA A 252 -14.57 -4.06 16.50
CA ALA A 252 -14.68 -5.52 16.42
C ALA A 252 -13.65 -6.13 15.46
N ARG A 253 -13.42 -5.49 14.30
CA ARG A 253 -12.36 -5.89 13.33
C ARG A 253 -10.97 -5.77 13.93
N TRP A 254 -10.71 -4.66 14.64
CA TRP A 254 -9.43 -4.43 15.31
C TRP A 254 -9.14 -5.48 16.39
N ALA A 255 -10.11 -5.79 17.23
CA ALA A 255 -9.98 -6.83 18.26
C ALA A 255 -9.70 -8.21 17.62
N ALA A 256 -10.42 -8.55 16.56
CA ALA A 256 -10.25 -9.80 15.83
C ALA A 256 -8.87 -9.87 15.12
N PHE A 257 -8.41 -8.76 14.52
CA PHE A 257 -7.09 -8.66 13.92
C PHE A 257 -5.99 -8.93 14.97
N LEU A 258 -6.06 -8.27 16.13
CA LEU A 258 -5.08 -8.48 17.20
C LEU A 258 -5.11 -9.90 17.76
N GLU A 259 -6.28 -10.51 17.86
CA GLU A 259 -6.41 -11.92 18.25
C GLU A 259 -5.68 -12.83 17.24
N GLY A 260 -5.96 -12.63 15.95
CA GLY A 260 -5.30 -13.38 14.87
C GLY A 260 -3.78 -13.17 14.85
N TYR A 261 -3.33 -11.94 14.97
CA TYR A 261 -1.90 -11.62 15.01
C TYR A 261 -1.21 -12.33 16.20
N ARG A 262 -1.79 -12.21 17.39
CA ARG A 262 -1.22 -12.81 18.63
C ARG A 262 -1.21 -14.33 18.62
N SER A 263 -2.02 -14.97 17.80
CA SER A 263 -1.99 -16.43 17.65
C SER A 263 -0.71 -16.95 16.98
N GLU A 264 0.00 -16.09 16.21
CA GLU A 264 1.22 -16.45 15.48
C GLU A 264 2.46 -15.74 16.06
N ARG A 265 2.31 -14.49 16.53
CA ARG A 265 3.41 -13.66 17.02
C ARG A 265 2.95 -12.78 18.18
N PRO A 266 3.75 -12.68 19.28
CA PRO A 266 3.43 -11.72 20.34
C PRO A 266 3.53 -10.28 19.84
N ILE A 267 2.76 -9.37 20.46
CA ILE A 267 2.88 -7.92 20.28
C ILE A 267 3.30 -7.35 21.62
N GLY A 268 4.40 -6.61 21.65
CA GLY A 268 4.89 -5.91 22.84
C GLY A 268 3.97 -4.75 23.26
N GLU A 269 4.02 -4.37 24.54
CA GLU A 269 3.26 -3.22 25.04
C GLU A 269 3.74 -1.92 24.37
N ALA A 270 5.05 -1.77 24.13
CA ALA A 270 5.61 -0.64 23.43
C ALA A 270 5.09 -0.54 21.97
N ASP A 271 4.98 -1.69 21.26
CA ASP A 271 4.42 -1.72 19.91
C ASP A 271 2.95 -1.30 19.91
N LEU A 272 2.14 -1.81 20.83
CA LEU A 272 0.74 -1.40 20.97
C LEU A 272 0.59 0.08 21.32
N ALA A 273 1.45 0.62 22.18
CA ALA A 273 1.48 2.04 22.51
C ALA A 273 1.90 2.91 21.33
N ALA A 274 2.70 2.37 20.39
CA ALA A 274 3.13 3.05 19.17
C ALA A 274 2.04 3.09 18.08
N VAL A 275 1.10 2.14 18.06
CA VAL A 275 0.06 2.06 17.01
C VAL A 275 -0.70 3.38 16.83
N PRO A 276 -1.21 4.07 17.88
CA PRO A 276 -1.91 5.34 17.69
C PRO A 276 -1.05 6.44 17.05
N LEU A 277 0.24 6.46 17.34
CA LEU A 277 1.20 7.39 16.73
C LEU A 277 1.40 7.08 15.26
N PHE A 278 1.55 5.80 14.91
CA PHE A 278 1.76 5.36 13.53
C PHE A 278 0.50 5.48 12.66
N VAL A 279 -0.71 5.47 13.24
CA VAL A 279 -1.95 5.83 12.50
C VAL A 279 -1.88 7.27 11.99
N VAL A 280 -1.40 8.21 12.82
CA VAL A 280 -1.17 9.61 12.39
C VAL A 280 -0.08 9.67 11.31
N ALA A 281 1.02 8.95 11.52
CA ALA A 281 2.11 8.90 10.53
C ALA A 281 1.61 8.35 9.18
N ARG A 282 0.80 7.28 9.18
CA ARG A 282 0.16 6.73 7.98
C ARG A 282 -0.72 7.74 7.28
N ALA A 283 -1.55 8.46 8.04
CA ALA A 283 -2.42 9.48 7.48
C ALA A 283 -1.63 10.62 6.80
N ILE A 284 -0.54 11.09 7.41
CA ILE A 284 0.35 12.11 6.85
C ILE A 284 1.11 11.56 5.63
N TRP A 285 1.68 10.36 5.74
CA TRP A 285 2.41 9.71 4.65
C TRP A 285 1.59 9.60 3.38
N LEU A 286 0.36 9.10 3.48
CA LEU A 286 -0.52 8.95 2.32
C LEU A 286 -0.83 10.30 1.66
N ARG A 287 -1.02 11.37 2.45
CA ARG A 287 -1.28 12.73 1.91
C ARG A 287 -0.05 13.32 1.24
N GLY A 288 1.12 13.04 1.79
CA GLY A 288 2.40 13.37 1.14
C GLY A 288 2.58 12.65 -0.18
N LEU A 289 2.23 11.34 -0.22
CA LEU A 289 2.24 10.54 -1.45
C LEU A 289 1.30 11.15 -2.51
N HIS A 290 0.08 11.51 -2.11
CA HIS A 290 -0.89 12.17 -2.99
C HIS A 290 -0.34 13.51 -3.53
N ALA A 291 0.19 14.36 -2.66
CA ALA A 291 0.75 15.65 -3.04
C ALA A 291 1.95 15.51 -4.00
N ALA A 292 2.83 14.55 -3.75
CA ALA A 292 4.01 14.29 -4.57
C ALA A 292 3.68 13.77 -5.98
N ASN A 293 2.52 13.14 -6.17
CA ASN A 293 2.16 12.50 -7.44
C ASN A 293 1.15 13.29 -8.27
N THR A 294 0.91 14.57 -7.97
CA THR A 294 -0.05 15.42 -8.69
C THR A 294 0.32 15.70 -10.13
N ALA A 295 1.57 15.53 -10.53
CA ALA A 295 1.99 15.65 -11.93
C ALA A 295 1.31 14.57 -12.81
N ASP A 296 1.14 13.35 -12.26
CA ASP A 296 0.55 12.22 -13.01
C ASP A 296 -0.95 12.07 -12.74
N TRP A 297 -1.38 12.34 -11.50
CA TRP A 297 -2.76 12.12 -11.08
C TRP A 297 -3.66 13.36 -11.19
N GLY A 298 -3.08 14.50 -11.56
CA GLY A 298 -3.75 15.80 -11.48
C GLY A 298 -3.88 16.28 -10.03
N ARG A 299 -4.28 17.55 -9.86
CA ARG A 299 -4.31 18.21 -8.54
C ARG A 299 -5.69 18.74 -8.12
N SER A 300 -6.68 18.70 -8.98
CA SER A 300 -7.99 19.34 -8.75
C SER A 300 -8.74 18.73 -7.53
N TRP A 301 -8.51 17.49 -7.24
CA TRP A 301 -9.11 16.76 -6.11
C TRP A 301 -8.42 17.05 -4.76
N LEU A 302 -7.19 17.59 -4.74
CA LEU A 302 -6.49 18.08 -3.54
C LEU A 302 -6.98 19.49 -3.16
N ASN A 303 -8.29 19.66 -3.06
CA ASN A 303 -8.96 20.89 -2.70
C ASN A 303 -9.14 21.04 -1.17
N ASP A 304 -9.72 22.18 -0.74
CA ASP A 304 -9.90 22.45 0.69
C ASP A 304 -10.74 21.37 1.40
N ALA A 305 -11.79 20.86 0.76
CA ALA A 305 -12.61 19.79 1.33
C ALA A 305 -11.82 18.48 1.57
N TYR A 306 -10.80 18.20 0.75
CA TYR A 306 -9.90 17.09 0.97
C TYR A 306 -9.07 17.27 2.26
N TRP A 307 -8.52 18.47 2.46
CA TRP A 307 -7.74 18.80 3.66
C TRP A 307 -8.59 18.90 4.90
N ASP A 308 -9.82 19.43 4.80
CA ASP A 308 -10.78 19.49 5.92
C ASP A 308 -11.10 18.10 6.46
N ARG A 309 -11.34 17.13 5.57
CA ARG A 309 -11.57 15.72 5.98
C ARG A 309 -10.37 15.11 6.70
N LEU A 310 -9.16 15.35 6.19
CA LEU A 310 -7.94 14.89 6.86
C LEU A 310 -7.84 15.46 8.28
N LEU A 311 -7.93 16.79 8.38
CA LEU A 311 -7.74 17.49 9.65
C LEU A 311 -8.81 17.11 10.67
N LYS A 312 -10.06 16.96 10.23
CA LYS A 312 -11.14 16.47 11.09
C LYS A 312 -10.79 15.09 11.66
N GLY A 313 -10.45 14.12 10.82
CA GLY A 313 -10.10 12.78 11.28
C GLY A 313 -8.86 12.75 12.17
N LEU A 314 -7.84 13.56 11.87
CA LEU A 314 -6.64 13.65 12.71
C LEU A 314 -6.92 14.26 14.08
N ARG A 315 -7.79 15.29 14.16
CA ARG A 315 -8.20 15.91 15.44
C ARG A 315 -9.01 14.94 16.29
N GLU A 316 -9.98 14.24 15.69
CA GLU A 316 -10.78 13.21 16.37
C GLU A 316 -9.88 12.09 16.91
N TRP A 317 -8.94 11.61 16.10
CA TRP A 317 -7.97 10.59 16.50
C TRP A 317 -7.06 11.08 17.65
N GLN A 318 -6.53 12.30 17.52
CA GLN A 318 -5.70 12.89 18.57
C GLN A 318 -6.44 12.97 19.90
N ALA A 319 -7.65 13.52 19.91
CA ALA A 319 -8.46 13.69 21.11
C ALA A 319 -8.72 12.36 21.82
N LYS A 320 -8.95 11.28 21.05
CA LYS A 320 -9.27 9.96 21.59
C LYS A 320 -8.04 9.19 22.07
N HIS A 321 -6.91 9.28 21.38
CA HIS A 321 -5.79 8.37 21.58
C HIS A 321 -4.47 9.00 22.02
N LEU A 322 -4.26 10.30 21.77
CA LEU A 322 -2.96 10.92 22.01
C LEU A 322 -2.97 11.98 23.11
N GLY A 323 -4.16 12.25 23.67
CA GLY A 323 -4.35 13.34 24.64
C GLY A 323 -4.23 14.72 23.99
N GLY A 324 -4.80 15.74 24.59
CA GLY A 324 -4.87 17.12 24.13
C GLY A 324 -6.31 17.59 24.05
N GLU A 325 -6.56 18.85 24.43
CA GLU A 325 -7.90 19.45 24.29
C GLU A 325 -8.23 19.59 22.79
N PRO A 326 -9.42 19.15 22.35
CA PRO A 326 -9.89 19.44 21.00
C PRO A 326 -10.14 20.94 20.84
N GLU A 327 -9.43 21.61 19.97
CA GLU A 327 -9.87 22.94 19.52
C GLU A 327 -11.27 22.79 18.91
N SER A 328 -12.23 23.49 19.48
CA SER A 328 -13.65 23.39 19.18
C SER A 328 -13.94 23.69 17.69
N VAL A 329 -14.46 22.69 16.96
CA VAL A 329 -15.16 22.91 15.69
C VAL A 329 -16.47 22.12 15.69
N SER A 330 -17.56 22.83 15.45
CA SER A 330 -18.93 22.30 15.46
C SER A 330 -19.20 21.34 14.29
N GLY A 331 -19.75 20.19 14.63
CA GLY A 331 -20.74 19.42 13.90
C GLY A 331 -20.40 18.80 12.56
N ALA A 332 -20.16 17.49 12.53
CA ALA A 332 -20.72 16.52 11.57
C ALA A 332 -20.15 15.11 11.84
N ALA A 333 -20.93 14.08 11.54
CA ALA A 333 -20.67 12.68 11.84
C ALA A 333 -19.31 12.14 11.39
N SER A 334 -18.74 11.22 12.20
CA SER A 334 -17.51 10.48 11.92
C SER A 334 -17.62 9.74 10.60
N ALA A 335 -16.76 10.08 9.65
CA ALA A 335 -16.59 9.34 8.39
C ALA A 335 -15.16 8.80 8.37
N ALA A 336 -15.01 7.53 7.96
CA ALA A 336 -13.72 6.92 7.70
C ALA A 336 -12.85 7.84 6.83
N LEU A 337 -11.55 7.87 7.11
CA LEU A 337 -10.62 8.71 6.36
C LEU A 337 -10.61 8.25 4.88
N PRO A 338 -10.87 9.15 3.91
CA PRO A 338 -11.04 8.76 2.51
C PRO A 338 -9.73 8.23 1.91
N GLU A 339 -9.86 7.14 1.21
CA GLU A 339 -8.81 6.50 0.43
C GLU A 339 -8.69 7.13 -0.95
N GLY A 340 -7.46 7.34 -1.40
CA GLY A 340 -7.05 7.55 -2.78
C GLY A 340 -7.72 8.66 -3.59
N PRO A 341 -7.36 8.81 -4.86
CA PRO A 341 -8.12 9.62 -5.79
C PRO A 341 -9.58 9.14 -5.82
N PRO A 342 -10.56 10.04 -5.94
CA PRO A 342 -11.98 9.71 -5.86
C PRO A 342 -12.32 8.54 -6.79
N ALA A 343 -13.30 7.72 -6.40
CA ALA A 343 -13.77 6.55 -7.14
C ALA A 343 -14.04 6.85 -8.63
N ALA A 344 -14.41 8.09 -8.97
CA ALA A 344 -14.54 8.58 -10.34
C ALA A 344 -13.24 8.47 -11.16
N ALA A 345 -12.06 8.55 -10.54
CA ALA A 345 -10.80 8.28 -11.23
C ALA A 345 -10.51 6.76 -11.31
N ARG A 346 -11.12 5.97 -10.42
CA ARG A 346 -11.13 4.50 -10.48
C ARG A 346 -12.20 3.98 -11.44
N GLU A 347 -13.41 4.58 -11.48
CA GLU A 347 -14.54 4.20 -12.32
C GLU A 347 -14.36 4.56 -13.80
N ALA A 348 -13.63 5.62 -14.13
CA ALA A 348 -13.32 5.95 -15.53
C ALA A 348 -12.47 4.87 -16.23
N ILE A 349 -11.87 3.95 -15.49
CA ILE A 349 -11.07 2.83 -16.01
C ILE A 349 -11.92 1.53 -16.09
N VAL A 350 -13.06 1.46 -15.40
CA VAL A 350 -13.91 0.26 -15.31
C VAL A 350 -15.17 0.35 -16.21
N ALA A 351 -15.45 1.50 -16.81
CA ALA A 351 -16.72 1.77 -17.50
C ALA A 351 -16.93 1.06 -18.85
N ASP A 352 -16.07 0.14 -19.27
CA ASP A 352 -16.20 -0.59 -20.56
C ASP A 352 -16.21 -2.13 -20.41
N ALA A 353 -16.77 -2.65 -19.32
CA ALA A 353 -17.12 -4.08 -19.24
C ALA A 353 -18.63 -4.26 -19.45
N PRO A 354 -19.07 -5.11 -20.40
CA PRO A 354 -20.49 -5.31 -20.64
C PRO A 354 -21.17 -5.88 -19.40
N ALA A 355 -22.24 -5.22 -18.96
CA ALA A 355 -23.08 -5.63 -17.85
C ALA A 355 -23.63 -7.05 -18.08
N THR A 356 -23.04 -8.06 -17.49
CA THR A 356 -23.68 -9.37 -17.33
C THR A 356 -24.75 -9.25 -16.25
N ARG A 357 -26.01 -9.29 -16.70
CA ARG A 357 -27.18 -9.35 -15.83
C ARG A 357 -27.03 -10.51 -14.83
N ARG A 358 -27.06 -10.18 -13.54
CA ARG A 358 -27.30 -11.19 -12.50
C ARG A 358 -28.68 -11.80 -12.69
N PRO A 359 -28.85 -13.12 -12.76
CA PRO A 359 -30.18 -13.72 -12.62
C PRO A 359 -30.63 -13.56 -11.16
N LYS A 360 -31.87 -13.09 -11.00
CA LYS A 360 -32.62 -13.19 -9.74
C LYS A 360 -32.94 -14.66 -9.51
N LEU A 361 -32.50 -15.22 -8.41
CA LEU A 361 -33.21 -16.21 -7.60
C LEU A 361 -32.77 -16.05 -6.15
#